data_1382ecbb18ac145c7dc4d6eb12664165
#
_entry.id   1382ecbb18ac145c7dc4d6eb12664165
#
_cell.length_a   1.000
_cell.length_b   1.000
_cell.length_c   1.000
_cell.angle_alpha   90.00
_cell.angle_beta   90.00
_cell.angle_gamma   90.00
#
_symmetry.space_group_name_H-M   'P 1'
#
loop_
_entity.id
_entity.type
_entity.pdbx_description
1 polymer ?
#
loop_
_entity_poly.entity_id
_entity_poly.type
_entity_poly.pdbx_seq_one_letter_code
_entity_poly.pdbx_strand_id
1 'polypeptide(L)'
;QEAITIMSDYKRYGIRANIDSEVKPWLTISAKLNASSLHKHNEGGANWLHVTNFSPTMELKDPETGVYNTDPYNMIGSSPYGEMIVNNSDSYSYNLNANLTLLFKIMKGLTLSVQGGYDYDNSPSYSFRSKLDSPGAINSASNTNALHNYWQNTNNLTWQKQFGDHSFTAMGVWEISRSWDSQLKGTGSNLNNESVGYWNLGNAAIRDASNSYTEFSLASGIVRANYDYKKRYFITAALRADGSSKFQGDNKWGYFPSAAVAWDIAQESFM
;
A
#
# COMPACT_ATOMS: atom_id res chain seq x y z
N GLN A 1 -8.37 20.43 -4.53
CA GLN A 1 -9.72 20.30 -5.10
C GLN A 1 -10.72 20.41 -3.97
N GLU A 2 -11.70 21.27 -4.13
CA GLU A 2 -12.88 21.32 -3.26
C GLU A 2 -13.83 20.20 -3.70
N ALA A 3 -14.43 19.52 -2.73
CA ALA A 3 -15.43 18.50 -3.00
C ALA A 3 -16.80 19.12 -3.25
N ILE A 4 -17.75 18.32 -3.73
CA ILE A 4 -19.16 18.73 -3.92
C ILE A 4 -19.83 18.99 -2.56
N THR A 5 -19.37 18.29 -1.51
CA THR A 5 -19.84 18.46 -0.12
C THR A 5 -19.11 19.60 0.55
N ILE A 6 -19.83 20.37 1.37
CA ILE A 6 -19.25 21.42 2.20
C ILE A 6 -18.23 20.83 3.19
N MET A 7 -17.22 21.59 3.59
CA MET A 7 -16.19 21.20 4.58
C MET A 7 -15.33 19.99 4.16
N SER A 8 -15.28 19.67 2.88
CA SER A 8 -14.47 18.56 2.36
C SER A 8 -13.40 19.08 1.42
N ASP A 9 -12.14 18.75 1.67
CA ASP A 9 -11.05 19.10 0.78
C ASP A 9 -10.05 17.96 0.60
N TYR A 10 -9.32 18.03 -0.50
CA TYR A 10 -8.29 17.05 -0.87
C TYR A 10 -7.07 17.76 -1.42
N LYS A 11 -5.94 17.55 -0.80
CA LYS A 11 -4.66 18.10 -1.22
C LYS A 11 -3.64 16.98 -1.42
N ARG A 12 -3.06 16.90 -2.61
CA ARG A 12 -2.00 15.94 -2.91
C ARG A 12 -0.80 16.62 -3.53
N TYR A 13 0.36 16.31 -2.99
CA TYR A 13 1.65 16.69 -3.52
C TYR A 13 2.43 15.43 -3.85
N GLY A 14 3.15 15.44 -4.96
CA GLY A 14 3.94 14.29 -5.36
C GLY A 14 5.16 14.71 -6.16
N ILE A 15 6.24 13.97 -5.97
CA ILE A 15 7.47 14.09 -6.75
C ILE A 15 7.83 12.72 -7.31
N ARG A 16 8.23 12.69 -8.57
CA ARG A 16 8.75 11.48 -9.21
C ARG A 16 10.05 11.82 -9.89
N ALA A 17 11.07 11.01 -9.63
CA ALA A 17 12.36 11.09 -10.30
C ALA A 17 12.74 9.69 -10.82
N ASN A 18 13.14 9.62 -12.09
CA ASN A 18 13.67 8.41 -12.71
C ASN A 18 14.99 8.81 -13.38
N ILE A 19 16.03 8.06 -13.06
CA ILE A 19 17.39 8.27 -13.58
C ILE A 19 17.88 6.92 -14.08
N ASP A 20 18.26 6.88 -15.36
CA ASP A 20 18.98 5.76 -15.97
C ASP A 20 20.29 6.28 -16.50
N SER A 21 21.40 5.70 -16.09
CA SER A 21 22.74 6.17 -16.46
C SER A 21 23.69 5.02 -16.70
N GLU A 22 24.34 5.02 -17.83
CA GLU A 22 25.51 4.16 -18.08
C GLU A 22 26.76 4.87 -17.54
N VAL A 23 27.06 4.63 -16.25
CA VAL A 23 28.17 5.27 -15.53
C VAL A 23 29.52 4.79 -16.06
N LYS A 24 29.57 3.54 -16.47
CA LYS A 24 30.71 2.88 -17.13
C LYS A 24 30.20 1.86 -18.15
N PRO A 25 30.99 1.48 -19.15
CA PRO A 25 30.57 0.46 -20.13
C PRO A 25 30.13 -0.89 -19.49
N TRP A 26 30.58 -1.15 -18.28
CA TRP A 26 30.25 -2.34 -17.51
C TRP A 26 29.22 -2.11 -16.39
N LEU A 27 28.79 -0.84 -16.14
CA LEU A 27 27.86 -0.49 -15.05
C LEU A 27 26.78 0.47 -15.51
N THR A 28 25.52 0.03 -15.47
CA THR A 28 24.34 0.87 -15.61
C THR A 28 23.64 0.97 -14.25
N ILE A 29 23.26 2.18 -13.89
CA ILE A 29 22.50 2.49 -12.67
C ILE A 29 21.13 3.02 -13.07
N SER A 30 20.08 2.40 -12.55
CA SER A 30 18.69 2.87 -12.68
C SER A 30 18.14 3.16 -11.30
N ALA A 31 17.76 4.39 -11.04
CA ALA A 31 17.14 4.81 -9.78
C ALA A 31 15.75 5.39 -10.07
N LYS A 32 14.76 4.93 -9.31
CA LYS A 32 13.37 5.41 -9.39
C LYS A 32 12.91 5.79 -8.01
N LEU A 33 12.41 7.02 -7.89
CA LEU A 33 11.85 7.55 -6.66
C LEU A 33 10.46 8.09 -6.95
N ASN A 34 9.50 7.73 -6.12
CA ASN A 34 8.18 8.32 -6.10
C ASN A 34 7.80 8.61 -4.65
N ALA A 35 7.58 9.87 -4.34
CA ALA A 35 7.14 10.29 -3.02
C ALA A 35 5.85 11.11 -3.15
N SER A 36 4.89 10.89 -2.28
CA SER A 36 3.67 11.68 -2.24
C SER A 36 3.19 11.91 -0.82
N SER A 37 2.60 13.09 -0.62
CA SER A 37 1.87 13.46 0.58
C SER A 37 0.45 13.81 0.19
N LEU A 38 -0.48 13.27 0.92
CA LEU A 38 -1.90 13.46 0.73
C LEU A 38 -2.52 13.90 2.05
N HIS A 39 -3.36 14.92 2.01
CA HIS A 39 -4.24 15.33 3.08
C HIS A 39 -5.66 15.34 2.56
N LYS A 40 -6.53 14.66 3.25
CA LYS A 40 -7.96 14.64 3.01
C LYS A 40 -8.67 15.06 4.28
N HIS A 41 -9.34 16.20 4.20
CA HIS A 41 -10.30 16.62 5.22
C HIS A 41 -11.69 16.16 4.79
N ASN A 42 -12.38 15.45 5.69
CA ASN A 42 -13.77 15.08 5.49
C ASN A 42 -14.58 15.71 6.61
N GLU A 43 -15.73 16.23 6.21
CA GLU A 43 -16.83 16.36 7.15
C GLU A 43 -17.14 14.98 7.75
N GLY A 44 -17.68 14.92 8.92
CA GLY A 44 -17.93 13.70 9.69
C GLY A 44 -18.69 12.55 9.01
N GLY A 45 -18.76 12.58 7.67
CA GLY A 45 -19.35 11.52 6.84
C GLY A 45 -20.84 11.77 6.56
N ALA A 46 -21.15 12.74 5.70
CA ALA A 46 -22.53 12.91 5.22
C ALA A 46 -23.06 11.60 4.63
N ASN A 47 -24.01 11.00 5.32
CA ASN A 47 -24.73 9.87 4.76
C ASN A 47 -25.76 10.42 3.74
N TRP A 48 -25.50 10.18 2.45
CA TRP A 48 -26.39 10.64 1.37
C TRP A 48 -27.84 10.15 1.53
N LEU A 49 -28.03 9.00 2.15
CA LEU A 49 -29.36 8.53 2.48
C LEU A 49 -30.05 9.47 3.50
N HIS A 50 -29.31 9.99 4.48
CA HIS A 50 -29.84 10.99 5.41
C HIS A 50 -30.15 12.30 4.69
N VAL A 51 -29.29 12.75 3.78
CA VAL A 51 -29.50 13.99 3.00
C VAL A 51 -30.79 13.92 2.19
N THR A 52 -31.09 12.79 1.54
CA THR A 52 -32.27 12.64 0.68
C THR A 52 -33.56 12.40 1.46
N ASN A 53 -33.45 11.83 2.65
CA ASN A 53 -34.61 11.43 3.44
C ASN A 53 -34.95 12.40 4.58
N PHE A 54 -34.07 13.35 4.91
CA PHE A 54 -34.34 14.32 5.97
C PHE A 54 -35.44 15.27 5.55
N SER A 55 -36.44 15.44 6.40
CA SER A 55 -37.63 16.29 6.08
C SER A 55 -37.24 17.76 5.94
N PRO A 56 -37.57 18.41 4.81
CA PRO A 56 -37.24 19.82 4.60
C PRO A 56 -38.03 20.78 5.53
N THR A 57 -39.05 20.29 6.22
CA THR A 57 -39.84 21.07 7.17
C THR A 57 -39.36 20.96 8.62
N MET A 58 -38.38 20.11 8.87
CA MET A 58 -37.78 19.96 10.19
C MET A 58 -36.87 21.14 10.52
N GLU A 59 -36.98 21.63 11.75
CA GLU A 59 -36.01 22.57 12.30
C GLU A 59 -34.64 21.88 12.42
N LEU A 60 -33.62 22.44 11.81
CA LEU A 60 -32.30 21.80 11.76
C LEU A 60 -31.64 21.73 13.12
N LYS A 61 -31.89 22.69 13.99
CA LYS A 61 -31.15 22.86 15.24
C LYS A 61 -32.10 23.37 16.34
N ASP A 62 -31.98 22.77 17.50
CA ASP A 62 -32.67 23.26 18.70
C ASP A 62 -32.09 24.64 19.08
N PRO A 63 -32.91 25.69 19.18
CA PRO A 63 -32.44 27.04 19.42
C PRO A 63 -31.91 27.27 20.85
N GLU A 64 -32.30 26.45 21.82
CA GLU A 64 -31.88 26.59 23.20
C GLU A 64 -30.58 25.83 23.50
N THR A 65 -30.52 24.59 23.04
CA THR A 65 -29.39 23.70 23.33
C THR A 65 -28.29 23.74 22.27
N GLY A 66 -28.61 24.18 21.07
CA GLY A 66 -27.74 24.18 19.93
C GLY A 66 -27.47 22.79 19.32
N VAL A 67 -28.16 21.76 19.82
CA VAL A 67 -28.05 20.38 19.29
C VAL A 67 -28.80 20.28 17.98
N TYR A 68 -28.22 19.53 17.02
CA TYR A 68 -28.92 19.27 15.75
C TYR A 68 -30.03 18.24 15.93
N ASN A 69 -31.20 18.54 15.35
CA ASN A 69 -32.37 17.71 15.48
C ASN A 69 -32.25 16.42 14.65
N THR A 70 -32.93 15.39 15.12
CA THR A 70 -33.14 14.14 14.38
C THR A 70 -34.45 14.17 13.65
N ASP A 71 -34.64 13.36 12.60
CA ASP A 71 -35.96 13.21 11.94
C ASP A 71 -36.61 11.90 12.40
N PRO A 72 -37.54 11.98 13.37
CA PRO A 72 -38.22 10.80 13.89
C PRO A 72 -39.19 10.15 12.91
N TYR A 73 -39.66 10.90 11.90
CA TYR A 73 -40.59 10.39 10.91
C TYR A 73 -39.92 9.50 9.87
N ASN A 74 -38.67 9.81 9.54
CA ASN A 74 -37.87 9.05 8.59
C ASN A 74 -36.81 8.16 9.30
N MET A 75 -36.88 8.05 10.63
CA MET A 75 -35.95 7.25 11.46
C MET A 75 -34.47 7.64 11.25
N ILE A 76 -34.19 8.92 10.98
CA ILE A 76 -32.85 9.45 10.79
C ILE A 76 -32.34 9.94 12.13
N GLY A 77 -31.26 9.31 12.57
CA GLY A 77 -30.67 9.51 13.91
C GLY A 77 -29.88 10.80 14.09
N SER A 78 -29.54 11.51 13.01
CA SER A 78 -28.83 12.80 13.06
C SER A 78 -29.13 13.65 11.83
N SER A 79 -29.02 14.97 11.99
CA SER A 79 -29.13 15.89 10.87
C SER A 79 -27.91 15.74 9.95
N PRO A 80 -28.10 15.52 8.65
CA PRO A 80 -26.96 15.42 7.73
C PRO A 80 -26.14 16.71 7.68
N TYR A 81 -26.78 17.87 7.83
CA TYR A 81 -26.06 19.15 7.94
C TYR A 81 -25.31 19.27 9.26
N GLY A 82 -25.89 18.79 10.37
CA GLY A 82 -25.25 18.75 11.68
C GLY A 82 -24.00 17.87 11.64
N GLU A 83 -24.12 16.65 11.10
CA GLU A 83 -22.99 15.74 10.92
C GLU A 83 -21.81 16.41 10.20
N MET A 84 -22.08 17.16 9.12
CA MET A 84 -21.05 17.85 8.35
C MET A 84 -20.39 19.03 9.07
N ILE A 85 -21.09 19.73 9.95
CA ILE A 85 -20.60 20.96 10.57
C ILE A 85 -19.88 20.71 11.89
N VAL A 86 -20.35 19.76 12.72
CA VAL A 86 -19.83 19.60 14.08
C VAL A 86 -18.85 18.43 14.22
N ASN A 87 -18.85 17.52 13.27
CA ASN A 87 -17.90 16.41 13.22
C ASN A 87 -16.78 16.72 12.23
N ASN A 88 -15.62 16.21 12.47
CA ASN A 88 -14.52 16.31 11.51
C ASN A 88 -13.65 15.06 11.47
N SER A 89 -13.01 14.84 10.34
CA SER A 89 -12.05 13.77 10.15
C SER A 89 -10.95 14.22 9.20
N ASP A 90 -9.72 14.07 9.65
CA ASP A 90 -8.54 14.32 8.84
C ASP A 90 -7.78 13.02 8.60
N SER A 91 -7.45 12.77 7.35
CA SER A 91 -6.63 11.63 6.94
C SER A 91 -5.43 12.11 6.15
N TYR A 92 -4.28 11.61 6.53
CA TYR A 92 -3.02 11.88 5.82
C TYR A 92 -2.50 10.57 5.25
N SER A 93 -1.77 10.66 4.15
CA SER A 93 -1.03 9.52 3.62
C SER A 93 0.31 10.01 3.08
N TYR A 94 1.38 9.43 3.60
CA TYR A 94 2.75 9.71 3.19
C TYR A 94 3.32 8.44 2.58
N ASN A 95 3.59 8.48 1.27
CA ASN A 95 4.08 7.33 0.53
C ASN A 95 5.46 7.63 -0.02
N LEU A 96 6.36 6.67 0.12
CA LEU A 96 7.68 6.67 -0.51
C LEU A 96 7.91 5.31 -1.16
N ASN A 97 8.15 5.31 -2.47
CA ASN A 97 8.60 4.14 -3.21
C ASN A 97 9.94 4.45 -3.83
N ALA A 98 10.96 3.69 -3.47
CA ALA A 98 12.32 3.84 -3.97
C ALA A 98 12.83 2.51 -4.54
N ASN A 99 13.37 2.54 -5.76
CA ASN A 99 13.95 1.38 -6.41
C ASN A 99 15.32 1.76 -6.97
N LEU A 100 16.31 0.92 -6.71
CA LEU A 100 17.65 1.02 -7.26
C LEU A 100 18.01 -0.28 -7.96
N THR A 101 18.43 -0.18 -9.22
CA THR A 101 18.94 -1.32 -9.99
C THR A 101 20.36 -1.02 -10.46
N LEU A 102 21.26 -1.92 -10.16
CA LEU A 102 22.65 -1.91 -10.64
C LEU A 102 22.81 -3.07 -11.62
N LEU A 103 23.10 -2.78 -12.87
CA LEU A 103 23.38 -3.77 -13.89
C LEU A 103 24.87 -3.79 -14.19
N PHE A 104 25.51 -4.90 -13.87
CA PHE A 104 26.92 -5.17 -14.13
C PHE A 104 27.08 -6.07 -15.37
N LYS A 105 27.75 -5.62 -16.39
CA LYS A 105 28.23 -6.41 -17.52
C LYS A 105 29.61 -6.95 -17.15
N ILE A 106 29.67 -8.13 -16.50
CA ILE A 106 30.91 -8.69 -15.93
C ILE A 106 31.87 -9.11 -17.05
N MET A 107 31.35 -9.79 -18.06
CA MET A 107 32.06 -10.16 -19.28
C MET A 107 31.05 -10.40 -20.41
N LYS A 108 31.52 -10.64 -21.61
CA LYS A 108 30.64 -10.96 -22.75
C LYS A 108 29.73 -12.16 -22.43
N GLY A 109 28.44 -11.91 -22.42
CA GLY A 109 27.41 -12.91 -22.12
C GLY A 109 27.16 -13.14 -20.62
N LEU A 110 27.89 -12.50 -19.70
CA LEU A 110 27.63 -12.63 -18.24
C LEU A 110 27.22 -11.28 -17.65
N THR A 111 26.02 -11.22 -17.11
CA THR A 111 25.48 -10.02 -16.47
C THR A 111 24.99 -10.34 -15.07
N LEU A 112 25.18 -9.40 -14.15
CA LEU A 112 24.61 -9.42 -12.80
C LEU A 112 23.73 -8.19 -12.63
N SER A 113 22.46 -8.40 -12.29
CA SER A 113 21.54 -7.34 -11.87
C SER A 113 21.32 -7.43 -10.36
N VAL A 114 21.59 -6.35 -9.65
CA VAL A 114 21.32 -6.20 -8.22
C VAL A 114 20.23 -5.14 -8.07
N GLN A 115 19.09 -5.53 -7.54
CA GLN A 115 17.94 -4.64 -7.37
C GLN A 115 17.56 -4.55 -5.89
N GLY A 116 17.41 -3.32 -5.40
CA GLY A 116 16.85 -3.01 -4.09
C GLY A 116 15.58 -2.19 -4.26
N GLY A 117 14.55 -2.54 -3.50
CA GLY A 117 13.28 -1.80 -3.43
C GLY A 117 12.92 -1.50 -1.98
N TYR A 118 12.33 -0.34 -1.75
CA TYR A 118 11.80 0.06 -0.45
C TYR A 118 10.49 0.83 -0.63
N ASP A 119 9.44 0.35 0.05
CA ASP A 119 8.14 0.97 0.13
C ASP A 119 7.84 1.36 1.58
N TYR A 120 7.45 2.60 1.77
CA TYR A 120 7.05 3.17 3.04
C TYR A 120 5.71 3.86 2.87
N ASP A 121 4.73 3.46 3.67
CA ASP A 121 3.43 4.09 3.76
C ASP A 121 3.12 4.41 5.21
N ASN A 122 2.82 5.67 5.50
CA ASN A 122 2.35 6.13 6.80
C ASN A 122 1.01 6.85 6.62
N SER A 123 -0.03 6.36 7.30
CA SER A 123 -1.40 6.81 7.14
C SER A 123 -2.03 7.20 8.48
N PRO A 124 -1.63 8.35 9.06
CA PRO A 124 -2.31 8.88 10.24
C PRO A 124 -3.71 9.39 9.88
N SER A 125 -4.67 9.08 10.75
CA SER A 125 -6.05 9.55 10.66
C SER A 125 -6.58 9.98 12.02
N TYR A 126 -7.39 11.01 11.99
CA TYR A 126 -7.96 11.66 13.16
C TYR A 126 -9.44 11.84 12.93
N SER A 127 -10.26 11.59 13.95
CA SER A 127 -11.70 11.85 13.87
C SER A 127 -12.22 12.39 15.19
N PHE A 128 -13.18 13.26 15.08
CA PHE A 128 -13.89 13.83 16.21
C PHE A 128 -15.39 13.87 15.91
N ARG A 129 -16.20 13.44 16.87
CA ARG A 129 -17.64 13.55 16.88
C ARG A 129 -18.10 14.39 18.05
N SER A 130 -18.90 15.41 17.79
CA SER A 130 -19.43 16.31 18.80
C SER A 130 -20.69 15.74 19.48
N LYS A 131 -20.97 16.19 20.72
CA LYS A 131 -22.25 15.96 21.39
C LYS A 131 -23.41 16.74 20.76
N LEU A 132 -23.09 17.76 19.93
CA LEU A 132 -24.10 18.53 19.19
C LEU A 132 -24.61 17.82 17.95
N ASP A 133 -24.02 16.68 17.57
CA ASP A 133 -24.36 15.90 16.40
C ASP A 133 -25.82 15.40 16.40
N SER A 134 -26.30 14.96 17.56
CA SER A 134 -27.68 14.49 17.75
C SER A 134 -28.05 14.48 19.23
N PRO A 135 -29.37 14.52 19.58
CA PRO A 135 -29.82 14.41 20.94
C PRO A 135 -29.30 13.17 21.65
N GLY A 136 -28.65 13.35 22.79
CA GLY A 136 -28.05 12.25 23.56
C GLY A 136 -26.72 11.73 23.02
N ALA A 137 -26.16 12.33 21.99
CA ALA A 137 -24.83 11.94 21.49
C ALA A 137 -23.73 12.14 22.54
N ILE A 138 -22.84 11.18 22.63
CA ILE A 138 -21.62 11.29 23.43
C ILE A 138 -20.49 11.67 22.48
N ASN A 139 -19.79 12.76 22.81
CA ASN A 139 -18.64 13.15 22.01
C ASN A 139 -17.51 12.12 22.09
N SER A 140 -16.81 11.98 21.00
CA SER A 140 -15.69 11.02 20.90
C SER A 140 -14.61 11.51 19.95
N ALA A 141 -13.40 11.06 20.20
CA ALA A 141 -12.27 11.31 19.34
C ALA A 141 -11.43 10.04 19.15
N SER A 142 -10.81 9.92 17.99
CA SER A 142 -9.95 8.79 17.66
C SER A 142 -8.73 9.26 16.87
N ASN A 143 -7.56 8.76 17.26
CA ASN A 143 -6.30 8.97 16.57
C ASN A 143 -5.74 7.60 16.19
N THR A 144 -5.50 7.38 14.90
CA THR A 144 -4.92 6.14 14.39
C THR A 144 -3.68 6.48 13.58
N ASN A 145 -2.59 5.77 13.81
CA ASN A 145 -1.41 5.83 12.96
C ASN A 145 -1.12 4.42 12.45
N ALA A 146 -1.27 4.22 11.14
CA ALA A 146 -0.95 2.97 10.47
C ALA A 146 0.34 3.15 9.66
N LEU A 147 1.26 2.21 9.82
CA LEU A 147 2.55 2.21 9.17
C LEU A 147 2.75 0.88 8.45
N HIS A 148 3.04 0.95 7.15
CA HIS A 148 3.48 -0.18 6.34
C HIS A 148 4.89 0.05 5.83
N ASN A 149 5.73 -0.98 5.92
CA ASN A 149 7.06 -0.98 5.36
C ASN A 149 7.28 -2.29 4.61
N TYR A 150 7.89 -2.16 3.45
CA TYR A 150 8.32 -3.30 2.66
C TYR A 150 9.69 -3.01 2.06
N TRP A 151 10.59 -3.98 2.13
CA TRP A 151 11.82 -3.92 1.36
C TRP A 151 12.09 -5.25 0.68
N GLN A 152 12.75 -5.17 -0.45
CA GLN A 152 13.21 -6.35 -1.17
C GLN A 152 14.61 -6.14 -1.73
N ASN A 153 15.34 -7.23 -1.86
CA ASN A 153 16.58 -7.31 -2.64
C ASN A 153 16.49 -8.51 -3.57
N THR A 154 16.68 -8.27 -4.86
CA THR A 154 16.70 -9.30 -5.90
C THR A 154 18.01 -9.24 -6.64
N ASN A 155 18.71 -10.36 -6.71
CA ASN A 155 19.95 -10.50 -7.46
C ASN A 155 19.76 -11.53 -8.56
N ASN A 156 20.10 -11.16 -9.78
CA ASN A 156 19.96 -12.01 -10.97
C ASN A 156 21.27 -12.09 -11.71
N LEU A 157 21.89 -13.27 -11.72
CA LEU A 157 23.04 -13.59 -12.52
C LEU A 157 22.60 -14.34 -13.77
N THR A 158 22.87 -13.78 -14.95
CA THR A 158 22.50 -14.37 -16.24
C THR A 158 23.76 -14.59 -17.08
N TRP A 159 23.92 -15.80 -17.55
CA TRP A 159 24.94 -16.19 -18.50
C TRP A 159 24.33 -16.66 -19.81
N GLN A 160 24.79 -16.07 -20.92
CA GLN A 160 24.33 -16.38 -22.26
C GLN A 160 25.53 -16.68 -23.15
N LYS A 161 25.47 -17.77 -23.90
CA LYS A 161 26.50 -18.14 -24.84
C LYS A 161 25.89 -18.80 -26.08
N GLN A 162 26.38 -18.37 -27.22
CA GLN A 162 26.09 -19.03 -28.51
C GLN A 162 27.37 -19.63 -29.08
N PHE A 163 27.29 -20.87 -29.56
CA PHE A 163 28.38 -21.58 -30.22
C PHE A 163 27.80 -22.37 -31.40
N GLY A 164 28.05 -21.87 -32.60
CA GLY A 164 27.45 -22.40 -33.81
C GLY A 164 25.92 -22.34 -33.75
N ASP A 165 25.27 -23.46 -33.98
CA ASP A 165 23.82 -23.62 -33.98
C ASP A 165 23.22 -23.77 -32.56
N HIS A 166 24.05 -23.78 -31.53
CA HIS A 166 23.63 -23.97 -30.13
C HIS A 166 23.58 -22.65 -29.40
N SER A 167 22.50 -22.39 -28.66
CA SER A 167 22.37 -21.26 -27.75
C SER A 167 22.03 -21.78 -26.37
N PHE A 168 22.70 -21.24 -25.37
CA PHE A 168 22.54 -21.60 -23.97
C PHE A 168 22.38 -20.36 -23.12
N THR A 169 21.35 -20.34 -22.26
CA THR A 169 21.13 -19.30 -21.25
C THR A 169 20.94 -19.97 -19.90
N ALA A 170 21.80 -19.63 -18.94
CA ALA A 170 21.64 -20.02 -17.55
C ALA A 170 21.36 -18.78 -16.70
N MET A 171 20.46 -18.90 -15.75
CA MET A 171 20.06 -17.82 -14.86
C MET A 171 19.97 -18.35 -13.44
N GLY A 172 20.57 -17.60 -12.49
CA GLY A 172 20.38 -17.77 -11.06
C GLY A 172 19.79 -16.51 -10.47
N VAL A 173 18.71 -16.65 -9.72
CA VAL A 173 18.08 -15.52 -9.00
C VAL A 173 18.07 -15.83 -7.52
N TRP A 174 18.40 -14.82 -6.72
CA TRP A 174 18.22 -14.83 -5.28
C TRP A 174 17.43 -13.61 -4.88
N GLU A 175 16.35 -13.81 -4.11
CA GLU A 175 15.49 -12.77 -3.64
C GLU A 175 15.22 -12.92 -2.15
N ILE A 176 15.23 -11.81 -1.43
CA ILE A 176 14.81 -11.72 -0.04
C ILE A 176 13.92 -10.48 0.11
N SER A 177 12.82 -10.62 0.84
CA SER A 177 11.94 -9.51 1.16
C SER A 177 11.40 -9.62 2.57
N ARG A 178 11.05 -8.47 3.14
CA ARG A 178 10.41 -8.36 4.44
C ARG A 178 9.34 -7.28 4.40
N SER A 179 8.18 -7.60 4.94
CA SER A 179 7.08 -6.69 5.14
C SER A 179 6.73 -6.62 6.61
N TRP A 180 6.45 -5.43 7.11
CA TRP A 180 5.88 -5.26 8.44
C TRP A 180 4.87 -4.13 8.47
N ASP A 181 3.80 -4.39 9.19
CA ASP A 181 2.70 -3.47 9.43
C ASP A 181 2.59 -3.20 10.92
N SER A 182 2.40 -1.96 11.29
CA SER A 182 2.08 -1.58 12.66
C SER A 182 0.95 -0.57 12.68
N GLN A 183 0.10 -0.66 13.69
CA GLN A 183 -0.95 0.31 13.91
C GLN A 183 -1.01 0.65 15.40
N LEU A 184 -1.12 1.93 15.69
CA LEU A 184 -1.46 2.45 17.01
C LEU A 184 -2.76 3.23 16.90
N LYS A 185 -3.75 2.89 17.72
CA LYS A 185 -5.03 3.59 17.80
C LYS A 185 -5.30 4.01 19.23
N GLY A 186 -5.58 5.29 19.42
CA GLY A 186 -6.11 5.84 20.66
C GLY A 186 -7.53 6.32 20.45
N THR A 187 -8.40 6.10 21.42
CA THR A 187 -9.78 6.60 21.42
C THR A 187 -10.10 7.29 22.74
N GLY A 188 -10.94 8.29 22.67
CA GLY A 188 -11.48 8.98 23.83
C GLY A 188 -12.97 9.26 23.64
N SER A 189 -13.77 9.07 24.68
CA SER A 189 -15.18 9.46 24.68
C SER A 189 -15.53 10.22 25.97
N ASN A 190 -16.62 10.96 25.88
CA ASN A 190 -17.04 11.88 26.93
C ASN A 190 -15.94 12.90 27.27
N LEU A 191 -15.53 13.68 26.25
CA LEU A 191 -14.54 14.74 26.40
C LEU A 191 -15.13 15.88 27.23
N ASN A 192 -14.40 16.33 28.25
CA ASN A 192 -14.80 17.46 29.10
C ASN A 192 -14.82 18.79 28.33
N ASN A 193 -13.98 18.93 27.32
CA ASN A 193 -13.91 20.12 26.48
C ASN A 193 -13.80 19.70 25.01
N GLU A 194 -14.81 20.00 24.21
CA GLU A 194 -14.86 19.69 22.78
C GLU A 194 -13.97 20.57 21.90
N SER A 195 -13.57 21.75 22.40
CA SER A 195 -12.75 22.66 21.60
C SER A 195 -11.36 22.12 21.27
N VAL A 196 -10.91 21.11 22.00
CA VAL A 196 -9.63 20.43 21.71
C VAL A 196 -9.76 19.37 20.60
N GLY A 197 -10.99 18.95 20.27
CA GLY A 197 -11.25 17.94 19.24
C GLY A 197 -10.46 16.65 19.48
N TYR A 198 -9.84 16.13 18.44
CA TYR A 198 -9.00 14.92 18.50
C TYR A 198 -7.56 15.18 18.98
N TRP A 199 -7.17 16.43 19.22
CA TRP A 199 -5.78 16.76 19.58
C TRP A 199 -5.40 16.41 21.03
N ASN A 200 -6.39 16.15 21.90
CA ASN A 200 -6.12 15.80 23.30
C ASN A 200 -7.09 14.72 23.80
N LEU A 201 -6.77 13.46 23.52
CA LEU A 201 -7.53 12.32 24.05
C LEU A 201 -7.45 12.22 25.57
N GLY A 202 -6.42 12.81 26.20
CA GLY A 202 -6.28 12.86 27.65
C GLY A 202 -7.41 13.61 28.38
N ASN A 203 -8.14 14.47 27.64
CA ASN A 203 -9.31 15.21 28.14
C ASN A 203 -10.61 14.39 28.20
N ALA A 204 -10.59 13.15 27.67
CA ALA A 204 -11.76 12.26 27.71
C ALA A 204 -11.87 11.55 29.06
N ALA A 205 -13.11 11.35 29.53
CA ALA A 205 -13.39 10.57 30.73
C ALA A 205 -13.13 9.08 30.52
N ILE A 206 -13.44 8.57 29.31
CA ILE A 206 -13.19 7.18 28.91
C ILE A 206 -12.11 7.20 27.84
N ARG A 207 -11.05 6.43 28.06
CA ARG A 207 -9.89 6.37 27.15
C ARG A 207 -9.52 4.92 26.91
N ASP A 208 -9.17 4.61 25.67
CA ASP A 208 -8.67 3.30 25.29
C ASP A 208 -7.55 3.43 24.27
N ALA A 209 -6.66 2.44 24.25
CA ALA A 209 -5.57 2.36 23.30
C ALA A 209 -5.36 0.91 22.87
N SER A 210 -5.16 0.72 21.59
CA SER A 210 -4.84 -0.57 21.00
C SER A 210 -3.70 -0.44 20.02
N ASN A 211 -2.88 -1.48 19.90
CA ASN A 211 -1.85 -1.58 18.90
C ASN A 211 -1.81 -2.98 18.29
N SER A 212 -1.32 -3.05 17.08
CA SER A 212 -1.06 -4.28 16.38
C SER A 212 0.27 -4.21 15.66
N TYR A 213 0.91 -5.36 15.50
CA TYR A 213 2.11 -5.53 14.72
C TYR A 213 2.07 -6.86 13.99
N THR A 214 2.34 -6.83 12.70
CA THR A 214 2.43 -8.01 11.85
C THR A 214 3.67 -7.93 11.00
N GLU A 215 4.38 -9.04 10.89
CA GLU A 215 5.61 -9.11 10.12
C GLU A 215 5.71 -10.44 9.40
N PHE A 216 6.26 -10.42 8.19
CA PHE A 216 6.68 -11.63 7.50
C PHE A 216 7.88 -11.38 6.58
N SER A 217 8.64 -12.44 6.34
CA SER A 217 9.77 -12.43 5.43
C SER A 217 9.67 -13.58 4.44
N LEU A 218 10.13 -13.33 3.22
CA LEU A 218 10.22 -14.32 2.16
C LEU A 218 11.67 -14.39 1.68
N ALA A 219 12.12 -15.59 1.34
CA ALA A 219 13.38 -15.82 0.65
C ALA A 219 13.16 -16.80 -0.49
N SER A 220 13.63 -16.48 -1.68
CA SER A 220 13.45 -17.30 -2.88
C SER A 220 14.76 -17.50 -3.60
N GLY A 221 14.96 -18.70 -4.12
CA GLY A 221 16.06 -19.03 -5.02
C GLY A 221 15.54 -19.68 -6.30
N ILE A 222 16.01 -19.23 -7.46
CA ILE A 222 15.63 -19.78 -8.76
C ILE A 222 16.88 -20.10 -9.55
N VAL A 223 16.95 -21.30 -10.11
CA VAL A 223 17.92 -21.66 -11.13
C VAL A 223 17.14 -22.07 -12.38
N ARG A 224 17.49 -21.50 -13.52
CA ARG A 224 16.86 -21.79 -14.81
C ARG A 224 17.92 -21.96 -15.89
N ALA A 225 17.75 -22.97 -16.73
CA ALA A 225 18.55 -23.19 -17.94
C ALA A 225 17.62 -23.27 -19.15
N ASN A 226 17.97 -22.55 -20.21
CA ASN A 226 17.33 -22.65 -21.51
C ASN A 226 18.40 -23.05 -22.52
N TYR A 227 18.04 -23.99 -23.37
CA TYR A 227 18.88 -24.45 -24.46
C TYR A 227 18.07 -24.46 -25.74
N ASP A 228 18.64 -23.97 -26.82
CA ASP A 228 18.07 -24.12 -28.14
C ASP A 228 19.11 -24.63 -29.13
N TYR A 229 18.63 -25.45 -30.08
CA TYR A 229 19.39 -25.96 -31.21
C TYR A 229 18.79 -25.49 -32.51
N LYS A 230 19.57 -24.77 -33.31
CA LYS A 230 19.18 -24.20 -34.61
C LYS A 230 17.92 -23.33 -34.56
N LYS A 231 17.56 -22.82 -33.38
CA LYS A 231 16.28 -22.11 -33.10
C LYS A 231 15.04 -22.93 -33.48
N ARG A 232 15.17 -24.27 -33.50
CA ARG A 232 14.10 -25.20 -33.81
C ARG A 232 13.65 -26.02 -32.62
N TYR A 233 14.60 -26.48 -31.84
CA TYR A 233 14.36 -27.34 -30.68
C TYR A 233 14.73 -26.58 -29.44
N PHE A 234 13.78 -26.45 -28.52
CA PHE A 234 13.94 -25.68 -27.30
C PHE A 234 13.71 -26.55 -26.07
N ILE A 235 14.58 -26.46 -25.11
CA ILE A 235 14.47 -27.14 -23.81
C ILE A 235 14.64 -26.08 -22.72
N THR A 236 13.74 -26.08 -21.75
CA THR A 236 13.84 -25.26 -20.54
C THR A 236 13.72 -26.15 -19.33
N ALA A 237 14.57 -25.94 -18.34
CA ALA A 237 14.46 -26.54 -17.03
C ALA A 237 14.64 -25.45 -15.95
N ALA A 238 13.86 -25.51 -14.88
CA ALA A 238 13.99 -24.61 -13.76
C ALA A 238 13.65 -25.31 -12.45
N LEU A 239 14.31 -24.84 -11.38
CA LEU A 239 14.00 -25.21 -10.01
C LEU A 239 13.84 -23.91 -9.22
N ARG A 240 12.72 -23.77 -8.51
CA ARG A 240 12.46 -22.69 -7.58
C ARG A 240 12.35 -23.24 -6.17
N ALA A 241 12.98 -22.58 -5.22
CA ALA A 241 12.86 -22.82 -3.79
C ALA A 241 12.33 -21.53 -3.13
N ASP A 242 11.22 -21.63 -2.39
CA ASP A 242 10.60 -20.51 -1.68
C ASP A 242 10.52 -20.83 -0.19
N GLY A 243 11.03 -19.93 0.63
CA GLY A 243 10.94 -19.98 2.08
C GLY A 243 10.10 -18.82 2.61
N SER A 244 9.21 -19.10 3.57
CA SER A 244 8.36 -18.10 4.20
C SER A 244 8.40 -18.20 5.72
N SER A 245 8.52 -17.04 6.40
CA SER A 245 8.42 -16.95 7.86
C SER A 245 7.03 -17.26 8.42
N LYS A 246 5.99 -17.31 7.58
CA LYS A 246 4.62 -17.65 7.97
C LYS A 246 4.46 -19.14 8.28
N PHE A 247 5.37 -19.98 7.81
CA PHE A 247 5.37 -21.41 8.09
C PHE A 247 6.42 -21.75 9.15
N GLN A 248 6.14 -22.79 9.95
CA GLN A 248 6.99 -23.23 11.04
C GLN A 248 7.67 -24.57 10.74
N GLY A 249 8.80 -24.81 11.42
CA GLY A 249 9.54 -26.06 11.32
C GLY A 249 10.07 -26.34 9.92
N ASP A 250 9.99 -27.60 9.51
CA ASP A 250 10.51 -28.12 8.24
C ASP A 250 9.69 -27.68 7.02
N ASN A 251 8.47 -27.14 7.24
CA ASN A 251 7.57 -26.69 6.18
C ASN A 251 7.87 -25.27 5.68
N LYS A 252 8.95 -24.65 6.13
CA LYS A 252 9.32 -23.29 5.70
C LYS A 252 9.67 -23.18 4.23
N TRP A 253 10.17 -24.26 3.63
CA TRP A 253 10.65 -24.30 2.27
C TRP A 253 9.79 -25.15 1.36
N GLY A 254 9.37 -24.59 0.24
CA GLY A 254 8.74 -25.28 -0.88
C GLY A 254 9.70 -25.36 -2.08
N TYR A 255 9.68 -26.48 -2.82
CA TYR A 255 10.50 -26.70 -4.01
C TYR A 255 9.62 -26.96 -5.21
N PHE A 256 9.86 -26.24 -6.31
CA PHE A 256 9.00 -26.22 -7.49
C PHE A 256 9.85 -26.48 -8.76
N PRO A 257 10.07 -27.74 -9.13
CA PRO A 257 10.73 -28.07 -10.40
C PRO A 257 9.79 -27.84 -11.58
N SER A 258 10.32 -27.39 -12.71
CA SER A 258 9.60 -27.26 -13.97
C SER A 258 10.47 -27.61 -15.15
N ALA A 259 9.89 -28.20 -16.20
CA ALA A 259 10.56 -28.48 -17.46
C ALA A 259 9.59 -28.24 -18.61
N ALA A 260 10.12 -27.78 -19.75
CA ALA A 260 9.37 -27.58 -20.98
C ALA A 260 10.24 -27.94 -22.19
N VAL A 261 9.59 -28.46 -23.24
CA VAL A 261 10.19 -28.69 -24.56
C VAL A 261 9.30 -28.05 -25.62
N ALA A 262 9.92 -27.47 -26.64
CA ALA A 262 9.21 -26.91 -27.77
C ALA A 262 9.97 -27.22 -29.06
N TRP A 263 9.20 -27.36 -30.16
CA TRP A 263 9.71 -27.61 -31.51
C TRP A 263 9.04 -26.62 -32.46
N ASP A 264 9.86 -25.90 -33.21
CA ASP A 264 9.41 -24.99 -34.25
C ASP A 264 9.41 -25.80 -35.60
N ILE A 265 8.26 -26.40 -35.90
CA ILE A 265 8.07 -27.24 -37.06
C ILE A 265 8.22 -26.42 -38.36
N ALA A 266 7.85 -25.12 -38.35
CA ALA A 266 7.91 -24.26 -39.53
C ALA A 266 9.33 -24.03 -40.05
N GLN A 267 10.34 -24.35 -39.26
CA GLN A 267 11.76 -24.25 -39.63
C GLN A 267 12.36 -25.55 -40.18
N GLU A 268 11.54 -26.56 -40.32
CA GLU A 268 12.01 -27.82 -40.90
C GLU A 268 11.98 -27.78 -42.43
N SER A 269 12.94 -28.54 -43.04
CA SER A 269 13.10 -28.56 -44.51
C SER A 269 11.97 -29.20 -45.27
N PHE A 270 11.02 -29.88 -44.60
CA PHE A 270 9.86 -30.51 -45.19
C PHE A 270 8.60 -29.60 -45.16
N MET A 271 8.68 -28.44 -44.53
CA MET A 271 7.65 -27.41 -44.56
C MET A 271 7.95 -26.33 -45.60
#